data_b45ebeecf72a5a15670f76dc7f74f269
#
_entry.id   b45ebeecf72a5a15670f76dc7f74f269
#
_cell.length_a   1.000
_cell.length_b   1.000
_cell.length_c   1.000
_cell.angle_alpha   90.00
_cell.angle_beta   90.00
_cell.angle_gamma   90.00
#
_symmetry.space_group_name_H-M   'P 1'
#
loop_
_entity.id
_entity.type
_entity.pdbx_description
1 polymer ?
#
loop_
_entity_poly.entity_id
_entity_poly.type
_entity_poly.pdbx_seq_one_letter_code
_entity_poly.pdbx_strand_id
1 'polypeptide(L)'
;VRIGQAIGIEKYKKFLNDLDLINSIQFDIEEMGKPIPFNWGKCKLATTSYGHGITTTILQLTSAYSTIANGGFRINPTLIKKEKYVKGERILEENVSSNLVSILRKIVTTKEGTATLANVEGYEVAGKTGTAEKILEGGYSRKKINTFASVFPASNPKYSLVVMLDEPKTNSEYVYNYRDGSGIKYKGTPFNTAGWTSVEVVGQIIEKIG
;
A
#
# COMPACT_ATOMS: atom_id res chain seq x y z
N VAL A 1 -11.48 13.77 -3.01
CA VAL A 1 -11.46 15.18 -2.53
C VAL A 1 -12.71 15.49 -1.71
N ARG A 2 -13.95 15.40 -2.25
CA ARG A 2 -15.20 15.77 -1.54
C ARG A 2 -15.37 15.05 -0.20
N ILE A 3 -15.09 13.74 -0.13
CA ILE A 3 -15.15 12.96 1.12
C ILE A 3 -14.15 13.49 2.15
N GLY A 4 -12.88 13.71 1.75
CA GLY A 4 -11.86 14.27 2.64
C GLY A 4 -12.24 15.66 3.18
N GLN A 5 -12.81 16.50 2.32
CA GLN A 5 -13.30 17.83 2.73
C GLN A 5 -14.48 17.73 3.71
N ALA A 6 -15.38 16.76 3.53
CA ALA A 6 -16.50 16.52 4.46
C ALA A 6 -16.02 15.98 5.83
N ILE A 7 -14.97 15.18 5.86
CA ILE A 7 -14.34 14.69 7.12
C ILE A 7 -13.70 15.85 7.89
N GLY A 8 -13.09 16.80 7.19
CA GLY A 8 -12.38 17.93 7.75
C GLY A 8 -10.95 17.61 8.18
N ILE A 9 -10.14 18.67 8.35
CA ILE A 9 -8.68 18.58 8.59
C ILE A 9 -8.38 17.82 9.88
N GLU A 10 -9.05 18.14 10.99
CA GLU A 10 -8.70 17.59 12.30
C GLU A 10 -8.95 16.08 12.38
N LYS A 11 -10.09 15.61 11.92
CA LYS A 11 -10.40 14.18 11.89
C LYS A 11 -9.49 13.41 10.93
N TYR A 12 -9.22 14.00 9.77
CA TYR A 12 -8.36 13.38 8.76
C TYR A 12 -6.91 13.29 9.25
N LYS A 13 -6.39 14.37 9.84
CA LYS A 13 -5.06 14.42 10.46
C LYS A 13 -4.94 13.39 11.59
N LYS A 14 -5.94 13.35 12.49
CA LYS A 14 -5.97 12.35 13.56
C LYS A 14 -5.89 10.93 13.01
N PHE A 15 -6.67 10.59 11.99
CA PHE A 15 -6.67 9.27 11.38
C PHE A 15 -5.31 8.89 10.78
N LEU A 16 -4.63 9.81 10.08
CA LEU A 16 -3.28 9.57 9.57
C LEU A 16 -2.25 9.39 10.69
N ASN A 17 -2.39 10.13 11.80
CA ASN A 17 -1.56 9.95 13.00
C ASN A 17 -1.80 8.59 13.66
N ASP A 18 -3.05 8.19 13.80
CA ASP A 18 -3.44 6.91 14.42
C ASP A 18 -2.88 5.71 13.63
N LEU A 19 -2.67 5.88 12.31
CA LEU A 19 -2.01 4.91 11.44
C LEU A 19 -0.49 5.11 11.31
N ASP A 20 0.11 6.01 12.08
CA ASP A 20 1.54 6.34 12.07
C ASP A 20 2.09 6.81 10.69
N LEU A 21 1.22 7.32 9.80
CA LEU A 21 1.59 7.68 8.42
C LEU A 21 2.28 9.06 8.29
N ILE A 22 2.13 9.95 9.27
CA ILE A 22 2.67 11.32 9.23
C ILE A 22 3.58 11.66 10.41
N ASN A 23 3.81 10.72 11.31
CA ASN A 23 4.75 10.83 12.43
C ASN A 23 5.90 9.85 12.25
N SER A 24 6.98 10.02 13.00
CA SER A 24 8.05 9.02 13.06
C SER A 24 7.51 7.74 13.71
N ILE A 25 7.74 6.60 13.08
CA ILE A 25 7.45 5.29 13.67
C ILE A 25 8.65 4.85 14.51
N GLN A 26 8.38 4.23 15.66
CA GLN A 26 9.44 3.60 16.45
C GLN A 26 9.76 2.22 15.90
N PHE A 27 11.03 1.91 15.79
CA PHE A 27 11.52 0.64 15.29
C PHE A 27 12.85 0.29 15.97
N ASP A 28 13.30 -0.95 15.87
CA ASP A 28 14.51 -1.45 16.55
C ASP A 28 15.81 -0.96 15.90
N ILE A 29 15.75 -0.23 14.79
CA ILE A 29 16.88 0.36 14.07
C ILE A 29 16.81 1.87 14.20
N GLU A 30 17.94 2.53 14.49
CA GLU A 30 18.01 3.99 14.70
C GLU A 30 17.90 4.80 13.41
N GLU A 31 18.40 4.25 12.27
CA GLU A 31 18.40 4.91 10.96
C GLU A 31 17.00 4.85 10.31
N MET A 32 16.06 5.56 10.90
CA MET A 32 14.69 5.62 10.41
C MET A 32 14.42 6.89 9.61
N GLY A 33 13.86 6.71 8.41
CA GLY A 33 13.32 7.83 7.64
C GLY A 33 12.17 8.49 8.38
N LYS A 34 12.10 9.83 8.30
CA LYS A 34 11.01 10.62 8.90
C LYS A 34 10.16 11.23 7.80
N PRO A 35 8.82 11.27 7.95
CA PRO A 35 7.97 12.02 7.04
C PRO A 35 8.38 13.49 6.98
N ILE A 36 8.34 14.08 5.79
CA ILE A 36 8.63 15.49 5.62
C ILE A 36 7.47 16.31 6.20
N PRO A 37 7.73 17.22 7.16
CA PRO A 37 6.67 18.05 7.75
C PRO A 37 6.03 18.96 6.71
N PHE A 38 4.76 19.26 6.88
CA PHE A 38 4.02 20.19 6.05
C PHE A 38 2.92 20.90 6.84
N ASN A 39 2.48 22.05 6.31
CA ASN A 39 1.38 22.81 6.92
C ASN A 39 0.03 22.33 6.40
N TRP A 40 -0.90 22.11 7.32
CA TRP A 40 -2.27 21.76 6.98
C TRP A 40 -3.04 22.98 6.48
N GLY A 41 -3.86 22.78 5.46
CA GLY A 41 -4.74 23.77 4.87
C GLY A 41 -5.72 23.10 3.90
N LYS A 42 -6.67 23.85 3.36
CA LYS A 42 -7.72 23.34 2.45
C LYS A 42 -7.13 22.61 1.22
N CYS A 43 -6.09 23.19 0.60
CA CYS A 43 -5.42 22.59 -0.55
C CYS A 43 -4.70 21.29 -0.14
N LYS A 44 -4.03 21.28 1.02
CA LYS A 44 -3.32 20.12 1.52
C LYS A 44 -4.29 18.98 1.84
N LEU A 45 -5.39 19.26 2.52
CA LEU A 45 -6.44 18.27 2.76
C LEU A 45 -6.97 17.69 1.44
N ALA A 46 -7.21 18.53 0.44
CA ALA A 46 -7.68 18.07 -0.86
C ALA A 46 -6.68 17.13 -1.54
N THR A 47 -5.39 17.47 -1.57
CA THR A 47 -4.36 16.64 -2.22
C THR A 47 -4.08 15.35 -1.46
N THR A 48 -3.98 15.39 -0.13
CA THR A 48 -3.72 14.20 0.69
C THR A 48 -4.88 13.20 0.66
N SER A 49 -6.12 13.67 0.44
CA SER A 49 -7.31 12.81 0.37
C SER A 49 -7.31 11.81 -0.80
N TYR A 50 -6.44 11.99 -1.79
CA TYR A 50 -6.19 11.01 -2.84
C TYR A 50 -4.73 10.51 -2.86
N GLY A 51 -4.01 10.68 -1.73
CA GLY A 51 -2.68 10.11 -1.53
C GLY A 51 -1.53 10.95 -2.10
N HIS A 52 -1.72 12.27 -2.30
CA HIS A 52 -0.69 13.14 -2.87
C HIS A 52 -0.22 14.22 -1.89
N GLY A 53 1.07 14.56 -1.97
CA GLY A 53 1.65 15.63 -1.14
C GLY A 53 1.92 15.26 0.32
N ILE A 54 1.98 13.97 0.64
CA ILE A 54 2.46 13.43 1.91
C ILE A 54 3.61 12.47 1.62
N THR A 55 4.56 12.40 2.52
CA THR A 55 5.65 11.42 2.48
C THR A 55 5.48 10.43 3.61
N THR A 56 5.77 9.17 3.32
CA THR A 56 5.76 8.09 4.29
C THR A 56 6.86 7.08 3.94
N THR A 57 7.32 6.30 4.90
CA THR A 57 8.27 5.22 4.65
C THR A 57 7.52 3.93 4.27
N ILE A 58 8.24 2.99 3.65
CA ILE A 58 7.69 1.65 3.35
C ILE A 58 7.26 0.96 4.64
N LEU A 59 8.02 1.09 5.73
CA LEU A 59 7.68 0.50 7.03
C LEU A 59 6.38 1.06 7.60
N GLN A 60 6.17 2.39 7.54
CA GLN A 60 4.93 3.02 7.98
C GLN A 60 3.74 2.52 7.15
N LEU A 61 3.90 2.45 5.84
CA LEU A 61 2.85 1.95 4.96
C LEU A 61 2.52 0.47 5.25
N THR A 62 3.55 -0.36 5.46
CA THR A 62 3.37 -1.77 5.84
C THR A 62 2.65 -1.90 7.19
N SER A 63 3.03 -1.10 8.18
CA SER A 63 2.39 -1.07 9.51
C SER A 63 0.92 -0.65 9.42
N ALA A 64 0.62 0.39 8.62
CA ALA A 64 -0.75 0.84 8.41
C ALA A 64 -1.63 -0.24 7.75
N TYR A 65 -1.13 -0.93 6.72
CA TYR A 65 -1.85 -2.04 6.09
C TYR A 65 -2.00 -3.24 7.02
N SER A 66 -1.00 -3.53 7.85
CA SER A 66 -1.09 -4.55 8.90
C SER A 66 -2.17 -4.19 9.93
N THR A 67 -2.25 -2.91 10.34
CA THR A 67 -3.29 -2.41 11.24
C THR A 67 -4.69 -2.55 10.62
N ILE A 68 -4.83 -2.23 9.34
CA ILE A 68 -6.10 -2.42 8.62
C ILE A 68 -6.47 -3.91 8.57
N ALA A 69 -5.52 -4.81 8.36
CA ALA A 69 -5.80 -6.21 8.11
C ALA A 69 -5.97 -7.07 9.36
N ASN A 70 -5.51 -6.63 10.54
CA ASN A 70 -5.54 -7.43 11.76
C ASN A 70 -6.76 -7.16 12.67
N GLY A 71 -7.85 -6.66 12.11
CA GLY A 71 -9.05 -6.28 12.85
C GLY A 71 -8.99 -4.85 13.41
N GLY A 72 -8.08 -4.01 12.90
CA GLY A 72 -7.98 -2.59 13.24
C GLY A 72 -7.13 -2.26 14.46
N PHE A 73 -6.28 -3.17 14.92
CA PHE A 73 -5.36 -2.91 16.03
C PHE A 73 -4.03 -2.38 15.53
N ARG A 74 -3.53 -1.31 16.16
CA ARG A 74 -2.20 -0.75 15.84
C ARG A 74 -1.11 -1.82 15.93
N ILE A 75 -0.25 -1.86 14.94
CA ILE A 75 0.95 -2.69 14.91
C ILE A 75 2.17 -1.84 15.26
N ASN A 76 2.93 -2.27 16.24
CA ASN A 76 4.25 -1.74 16.54
C ASN A 76 5.29 -2.69 15.92
N PRO A 77 5.89 -2.33 14.78
CA PRO A 77 6.83 -3.21 14.10
C PRO A 77 8.06 -3.46 14.96
N THR A 78 8.62 -4.68 14.88
CA THR A 78 9.84 -5.06 15.59
C THR A 78 10.55 -6.20 14.86
N LEU A 79 11.87 -6.23 14.92
CA LEU A 79 12.72 -7.35 14.47
C LEU A 79 12.93 -8.38 15.58
N ILE A 80 12.58 -8.01 16.82
CA ILE A 80 12.80 -8.87 17.98
C ILE A 80 11.62 -9.82 18.13
N LYS A 81 11.90 -11.12 18.10
CA LYS A 81 10.88 -12.15 18.35
C LYS A 81 10.34 -12.02 19.79
N LYS A 82 9.03 -11.84 19.91
CA LYS A 82 8.33 -11.78 21.20
C LYS A 82 7.66 -13.12 21.50
N GLU A 83 7.75 -13.57 22.76
CA GLU A 83 7.06 -14.80 23.20
C GLU A 83 5.54 -14.64 23.23
N LYS A 84 5.06 -13.44 23.52
CA LYS A 84 3.63 -13.11 23.53
C LYS A 84 3.36 -11.86 22.71
N TYR A 85 2.39 -11.94 21.84
CA TYR A 85 1.87 -10.78 21.12
C TYR A 85 0.88 -10.03 22.01
N VAL A 86 1.13 -8.73 22.20
CA VAL A 86 0.20 -7.83 22.88
C VAL A 86 -0.46 -6.98 21.80
N LYS A 87 -1.79 -7.05 21.71
CA LYS A 87 -2.56 -6.20 20.81
C LYS A 87 -2.35 -4.73 21.18
N GLY A 88 -2.08 -3.90 20.18
CA GLY A 88 -2.01 -2.46 20.33
C GLY A 88 -3.40 -1.82 20.56
N GLU A 89 -3.44 -0.50 20.50
CA GLU A 89 -4.68 0.27 20.54
C GLU A 89 -5.56 -0.06 19.32
N ARG A 90 -6.88 -0.10 19.51
CA ARG A 90 -7.83 -0.26 18.41
C ARG A 90 -8.00 1.07 17.67
N ILE A 91 -7.60 1.11 16.42
CA ILE A 91 -7.68 2.28 15.52
C ILE A 91 -8.94 2.22 14.65
N LEU A 92 -9.34 1.02 14.22
CA LEU A 92 -10.52 0.79 13.40
C LEU A 92 -11.43 -0.24 14.06
N GLU A 93 -12.73 -0.07 13.84
CA GLU A 93 -13.71 -1.10 14.16
C GLU A 93 -13.48 -2.34 13.30
N GLU A 94 -13.76 -3.52 13.85
CA GLU A 94 -13.51 -4.80 13.19
C GLU A 94 -14.28 -4.95 11.87
N ASN A 95 -15.52 -4.48 11.83
CA ASN A 95 -16.33 -4.46 10.61
C ASN A 95 -15.75 -3.54 9.54
N VAL A 96 -15.14 -2.41 9.92
CA VAL A 96 -14.45 -1.50 8.98
C VAL A 96 -13.21 -2.18 8.43
N SER A 97 -12.41 -2.82 9.28
CA SER A 97 -11.22 -3.58 8.90
C SER A 97 -11.57 -4.67 7.88
N SER A 98 -12.54 -5.54 8.18
CA SER A 98 -12.95 -6.63 7.30
C SER A 98 -13.53 -6.14 5.96
N ASN A 99 -14.33 -5.08 5.98
CA ASN A 99 -14.85 -4.45 4.76
C ASN A 99 -13.73 -3.87 3.90
N LEU A 100 -12.72 -3.21 4.50
CA LEU A 100 -11.56 -2.69 3.77
C LEU A 100 -10.77 -3.81 3.11
N VAL A 101 -10.49 -4.90 3.82
CA VAL A 101 -9.79 -6.07 3.22
C VAL A 101 -10.59 -6.66 2.06
N SER A 102 -11.92 -6.76 2.19
CA SER A 102 -12.79 -7.22 1.11
C SER A 102 -12.74 -6.30 -0.13
N ILE A 103 -12.71 -4.98 0.08
CA ILE A 103 -12.55 -4.00 -1.02
C ILE A 103 -11.17 -4.14 -1.66
N LEU A 104 -10.10 -4.27 -0.85
CA LEU A 104 -8.74 -4.47 -1.34
C LEU A 104 -8.61 -5.78 -2.15
N ARG A 105 -9.34 -6.83 -1.75
CA ARG A 105 -9.39 -8.10 -2.51
C ARG A 105 -10.01 -7.90 -3.89
N LYS A 106 -11.07 -7.12 -4.03
CA LYS A 106 -11.70 -6.82 -5.31
C LYS A 106 -10.76 -6.12 -6.29
N ILE A 107 -9.83 -5.28 -5.82
CA ILE A 107 -8.82 -4.62 -6.66
C ILE A 107 -7.90 -5.65 -7.35
N VAL A 108 -7.71 -6.80 -6.74
CA VAL A 108 -6.86 -7.88 -7.25
C VAL A 108 -7.65 -8.86 -8.12
N THR A 109 -8.93 -9.13 -7.79
CA THR A 109 -9.71 -10.20 -8.43
C THR A 109 -10.63 -9.75 -9.54
N THR A 110 -11.06 -8.49 -9.57
CA THR A 110 -12.00 -8.04 -10.60
C THR A 110 -11.26 -7.67 -11.89
N LYS A 111 -11.94 -7.82 -13.01
CA LYS A 111 -11.40 -7.51 -14.34
C LYS A 111 -10.99 -6.03 -14.48
N GLU A 112 -11.71 -5.14 -13.79
CA GLU A 112 -11.44 -3.70 -13.75
C GLU A 112 -10.38 -3.33 -12.69
N GLY A 113 -9.95 -4.30 -11.89
CA GLY A 113 -8.96 -4.12 -10.84
C GLY A 113 -7.58 -3.79 -11.40
N THR A 114 -6.85 -2.93 -10.72
CA THR A 114 -5.52 -2.48 -11.14
C THR A 114 -4.38 -3.40 -10.70
N ALA A 115 -4.69 -4.51 -9.99
CA ALA A 115 -3.67 -5.37 -9.39
C ALA A 115 -3.86 -6.86 -9.73
N THR A 116 -4.43 -7.18 -10.87
CA THR A 116 -4.72 -8.56 -11.30
C THR A 116 -3.48 -9.44 -11.45
N LEU A 117 -2.32 -8.87 -11.78
CA LEU A 117 -1.05 -9.60 -11.85
C LEU A 117 -0.56 -10.16 -10.50
N ALA A 118 -1.08 -9.64 -9.37
CA ALA A 118 -0.82 -10.21 -8.04
C ALA A 118 -1.89 -11.21 -7.58
N ASN A 119 -2.84 -11.60 -8.43
CA ASN A 119 -3.84 -12.62 -8.09
C ASN A 119 -3.22 -14.02 -8.15
N VAL A 120 -2.40 -14.35 -7.18
CA VAL A 120 -1.76 -15.66 -7.05
C VAL A 120 -2.78 -16.64 -6.50
N GLU A 121 -3.00 -17.74 -7.22
CA GLU A 121 -3.94 -18.79 -6.83
C GLU A 121 -3.56 -19.38 -5.45
N GLY A 122 -4.55 -19.57 -4.59
CA GLY A 122 -4.36 -20.09 -3.23
C GLY A 122 -3.91 -19.07 -2.18
N TYR A 123 -3.49 -17.84 -2.56
CA TYR A 123 -2.94 -16.85 -1.61
C TYR A 123 -3.90 -15.74 -1.22
N GLU A 124 -5.02 -15.58 -1.92
CA GLU A 124 -6.04 -14.57 -1.62
C GLU A 124 -5.45 -13.16 -1.41
N VAL A 125 -4.58 -12.72 -2.30
CA VAL A 125 -3.91 -11.41 -2.19
C VAL A 125 -4.93 -10.28 -2.26
N ALA A 126 -4.87 -9.35 -1.33
CA ALA A 126 -5.65 -8.12 -1.30
C ALA A 126 -4.70 -6.92 -1.26
N GLY A 127 -4.97 -5.83 -1.98
CA GLY A 127 -4.04 -4.70 -1.97
C GLY A 127 -4.46 -3.51 -2.79
N LYS A 128 -3.63 -2.45 -2.73
CA LYS A 128 -3.86 -1.19 -3.44
C LYS A 128 -2.60 -0.72 -4.15
N THR A 129 -2.76 -0.32 -5.39
CA THR A 129 -1.72 0.31 -6.21
C THR A 129 -1.60 1.80 -5.89
N GLY A 130 -0.38 2.31 -5.93
CA GLY A 130 -0.05 3.73 -5.91
C GLY A 130 0.92 4.06 -7.03
N THR A 131 0.63 5.09 -7.81
CA THR A 131 1.54 5.63 -8.84
C THR A 131 1.64 7.12 -8.62
N ALA A 132 2.82 7.60 -8.23
CA ALA A 132 3.09 9.01 -7.99
C ALA A 132 4.15 9.53 -8.94
N GLU A 133 3.98 10.75 -9.42
CA GLU A 133 5.01 11.48 -10.16
C GLU A 133 5.95 12.18 -9.19
N LYS A 134 7.25 12.10 -9.45
CA LYS A 134 8.25 12.81 -8.65
C LYS A 134 8.18 14.31 -8.90
N ILE A 135 8.35 15.09 -7.83
CA ILE A 135 8.55 16.52 -7.91
C ILE A 135 10.06 16.78 -8.03
N LEU A 136 10.47 17.43 -9.09
CA LEU A 136 11.82 17.93 -9.31
C LEU A 136 11.79 19.46 -9.35
N GLU A 137 12.96 20.09 -9.41
CA GLU A 137 13.05 21.54 -9.60
C GLU A 137 12.23 21.98 -10.81
N GLY A 138 11.23 22.82 -10.58
CA GLY A 138 10.31 23.31 -11.61
C GLY A 138 8.98 22.59 -11.77
N GLY A 139 8.69 21.54 -10.99
CA GLY A 139 7.36 20.90 -11.01
C GLY A 139 7.36 19.37 -11.10
N TYR A 140 6.26 18.83 -11.63
CA TYR A 140 6.11 17.37 -11.82
C TYR A 140 6.98 16.86 -12.97
N SER A 141 7.69 15.76 -12.72
CA SER A 141 8.46 15.06 -13.73
C SER A 141 7.67 13.84 -14.27
N ARG A 142 8.12 13.30 -15.41
CA ARG A 142 7.60 12.00 -15.91
C ARG A 142 8.14 10.80 -15.14
N LYS A 143 9.08 11.02 -14.21
CA LYS A 143 9.66 9.99 -13.35
C LYS A 143 8.65 9.61 -12.28
N LYS A 144 8.46 8.32 -12.06
CA LYS A 144 7.40 7.80 -11.19
C LYS A 144 7.95 6.96 -10.05
N ILE A 145 7.21 6.95 -8.96
CA ILE A 145 7.33 5.97 -7.88
C ILE A 145 6.08 5.10 -7.95
N ASN A 146 6.26 3.80 -8.16
CA ASN A 146 5.20 2.83 -8.23
C ASN A 146 5.23 1.95 -6.97
N THR A 147 4.10 1.87 -6.28
CA THR A 147 3.98 1.13 -5.02
C THR A 147 2.78 0.19 -5.08
N PHE A 148 2.93 -1.00 -4.56
CA PHE A 148 1.83 -1.89 -4.27
C PHE A 148 1.91 -2.33 -2.81
N ALA A 149 0.88 -2.02 -2.03
CA ALA A 149 0.74 -2.46 -0.66
C ALA A 149 -0.32 -3.56 -0.59
N SER A 150 0.05 -4.71 -0.06
CA SER A 150 -0.78 -5.91 -0.04
C SER A 150 -0.80 -6.60 1.31
N VAL A 151 -1.86 -7.36 1.53
CA VAL A 151 -2.04 -8.26 2.67
C VAL A 151 -2.57 -9.60 2.16
N PHE A 152 -2.21 -10.69 2.80
CA PHE A 152 -2.66 -12.03 2.43
C PHE A 152 -2.52 -13.05 3.57
N PRO A 153 -3.34 -14.14 3.56
CA PRO A 153 -4.57 -14.32 2.78
C PRO A 153 -5.66 -13.33 3.22
N ALA A 154 -6.54 -12.89 2.29
CA ALA A 154 -7.59 -11.91 2.61
C ALA A 154 -8.62 -12.43 3.63
N SER A 155 -8.90 -13.74 3.62
CA SER A 155 -9.83 -14.41 4.56
C SER A 155 -9.29 -14.47 6.00
N ASN A 156 -7.96 -14.51 6.17
CA ASN A 156 -7.29 -14.55 7.47
C ASN A 156 -5.89 -13.93 7.36
N PRO A 157 -5.76 -12.61 7.32
CA PRO A 157 -4.51 -11.92 7.04
C PRO A 157 -3.38 -12.29 8.02
N LYS A 158 -2.27 -12.78 7.48
CA LYS A 158 -1.07 -13.17 8.22
C LYS A 158 0.15 -12.37 7.80
N TYR A 159 0.17 -11.91 6.56
CA TYR A 159 1.31 -11.23 5.97
C TYR A 159 0.88 -9.90 5.38
N SER A 160 1.75 -8.91 5.47
CA SER A 160 1.70 -7.70 4.66
C SER A 160 3.00 -7.53 3.91
N LEU A 161 2.88 -7.15 2.64
CA LEU A 161 4.01 -6.97 1.73
C LEU A 161 3.83 -5.67 0.95
N VAL A 162 4.80 -4.78 1.06
CA VAL A 162 4.84 -3.54 0.29
C VAL A 162 6.07 -3.55 -0.60
N VAL A 163 5.84 -3.37 -1.90
CA VAL A 163 6.91 -3.19 -2.89
C VAL A 163 6.81 -1.80 -3.48
N MET A 164 7.91 -1.07 -3.43
CA MET A 164 8.08 0.23 -4.04
C MET A 164 9.20 0.16 -5.09
N LEU A 165 8.92 0.64 -6.27
CA LEU A 165 9.89 0.78 -7.36
C LEU A 165 10.07 2.25 -7.68
N ASP A 166 11.31 2.70 -7.61
CA ASP A 166 11.70 4.06 -7.95
C ASP A 166 12.15 4.14 -9.40
N GLU A 167 11.49 4.98 -10.19
CA GLU A 167 11.74 5.20 -11.61
C GLU A 167 11.75 3.91 -12.46
N PRO A 168 10.77 2.98 -12.28
CA PRO A 168 10.71 1.79 -13.12
C PRO A 168 10.52 2.17 -14.59
N LYS A 169 11.03 1.32 -15.47
CA LYS A 169 10.95 1.53 -16.93
C LYS A 169 9.99 0.53 -17.57
N THR A 170 9.40 0.91 -18.67
CA THR A 170 8.66 -0.01 -19.55
C THR A 170 9.63 -0.93 -20.28
N ASN A 171 9.18 -2.15 -20.58
CA ASN A 171 9.94 -3.13 -21.35
C ASN A 171 9.01 -3.83 -22.35
N SER A 172 9.28 -3.69 -23.65
CA SER A 172 8.49 -4.28 -24.72
C SER A 172 8.61 -5.80 -24.82
N GLU A 173 9.70 -6.37 -24.34
CA GLU A 173 9.99 -7.80 -24.45
C GLU A 173 9.58 -8.60 -23.22
N TYR A 174 9.23 -7.93 -22.10
CA TYR A 174 8.81 -8.62 -20.89
C TYR A 174 7.49 -9.34 -21.09
N VAL A 175 7.38 -10.58 -20.60
CA VAL A 175 6.15 -11.38 -20.67
C VAL A 175 5.55 -11.53 -19.28
N TYR A 176 4.39 -10.95 -19.09
CA TYR A 176 3.58 -11.12 -17.87
C TYR A 176 2.84 -12.46 -17.94
N ASN A 177 2.92 -13.24 -16.87
CA ASN A 177 2.11 -14.44 -16.68
C ASN A 177 1.08 -14.16 -15.61
N TYR A 178 -0.21 -14.30 -15.94
CA TYR A 178 -1.27 -14.20 -14.95
C TYR A 178 -1.23 -15.43 -14.04
N ARG A 179 -1.40 -15.21 -12.74
CA ARG A 179 -1.20 -16.21 -11.68
C ARG A 179 -2.49 -16.73 -11.09
N ASP A 180 -3.60 -16.42 -11.74
CA ASP A 180 -4.98 -16.77 -11.35
C ASP A 180 -5.47 -18.13 -11.89
N GLY A 181 -4.56 -18.93 -12.41
CA GLY A 181 -4.87 -20.20 -13.06
C GLY A 181 -5.39 -20.09 -14.49
N SER A 182 -5.58 -18.88 -15.03
CA SER A 182 -6.11 -18.66 -16.39
C SER A 182 -5.15 -19.05 -17.52
N GLY A 183 -3.85 -19.10 -17.25
CA GLY A 183 -2.81 -19.31 -18.26
C GLY A 183 -2.62 -18.12 -19.21
N ILE A 184 -3.25 -16.98 -18.96
CA ILE A 184 -3.13 -15.78 -19.79
C ILE A 184 -1.73 -15.22 -19.69
N LYS A 185 -1.19 -14.82 -20.84
CA LYS A 185 0.09 -14.13 -20.98
C LYS A 185 -0.08 -12.80 -21.71
N TYR A 186 0.70 -11.81 -21.33
CA TYR A 186 0.71 -10.51 -21.98
C TYR A 186 2.15 -10.08 -22.21
N LYS A 187 2.49 -9.68 -23.45
CA LYS A 187 3.83 -9.21 -23.82
C LYS A 187 3.90 -7.68 -23.80
N GLY A 188 4.94 -7.17 -23.19
CA GLY A 188 5.25 -5.75 -23.09
C GLY A 188 4.61 -5.04 -21.90
N THR A 189 5.27 -4.01 -21.40
CA THR A 189 4.78 -3.14 -20.34
C THR A 189 4.13 -1.90 -20.98
N PRO A 190 2.80 -1.85 -21.15
CA PRO A 190 2.15 -0.78 -21.92
C PRO A 190 2.21 0.55 -21.19
N PHE A 191 2.22 0.53 -19.85
CA PHE A 191 2.20 1.74 -19.02
C PHE A 191 3.19 1.64 -17.87
N ASN A 192 3.89 2.73 -17.57
CA ASN A 192 4.68 2.85 -16.34
C ASN A 192 3.76 3.18 -15.17
N THR A 193 3.05 2.18 -14.67
CA THR A 193 2.16 2.26 -13.51
C THR A 193 2.39 1.08 -12.58
N ALA A 194 1.96 1.22 -11.33
CA ALA A 194 2.12 0.19 -10.31
C ALA A 194 1.51 -1.16 -10.72
N GLY A 195 0.39 -1.15 -11.47
CA GLY A 195 -0.28 -2.36 -11.95
C GLY A 195 0.60 -3.22 -12.86
N TRP A 196 1.55 -2.62 -13.59
CA TRP A 196 2.47 -3.29 -14.50
C TRP A 196 3.89 -3.43 -13.96
N THR A 197 4.15 -2.96 -12.77
CA THR A 197 5.50 -2.94 -12.17
C THR A 197 5.50 -3.55 -10.77
N SER A 198 5.23 -2.79 -9.72
CA SER A 198 5.28 -3.28 -8.33
C SER A 198 4.27 -4.40 -8.03
N VAL A 199 3.12 -4.43 -8.71
CA VAL A 199 2.14 -5.52 -8.61
C VAL A 199 2.72 -6.83 -9.13
N GLU A 200 3.40 -6.78 -10.29
CA GLU A 200 4.08 -7.94 -10.87
C GLU A 200 5.15 -8.50 -9.94
N VAL A 201 5.97 -7.62 -9.35
CA VAL A 201 7.01 -8.05 -8.40
C VAL A 201 6.40 -8.72 -7.17
N VAL A 202 5.31 -8.17 -6.62
CA VAL A 202 4.60 -8.81 -5.49
C VAL A 202 4.07 -10.18 -5.88
N GLY A 203 3.45 -10.31 -7.07
CA GLY A 203 2.97 -11.60 -7.56
C GLY A 203 4.10 -12.63 -7.65
N GLN A 204 5.26 -12.25 -8.21
CA GLN A 204 6.43 -13.12 -8.29
C GLN A 204 6.98 -13.51 -6.90
N ILE A 205 7.03 -12.56 -5.95
CA ILE A 205 7.51 -12.85 -4.59
C ILE A 205 6.58 -13.88 -3.94
N ILE A 206 5.26 -13.65 -3.96
CA ILE A 206 4.29 -14.54 -3.32
C ILE A 206 4.33 -15.94 -3.94
N GLU A 207 4.42 -16.04 -5.27
CA GLU A 207 4.53 -17.31 -5.99
C GLU A 207 5.78 -18.12 -5.59
N LYS A 208 6.88 -17.44 -5.22
CA LYS A 208 8.15 -18.09 -4.85
C LYS A 208 8.28 -18.48 -3.38
N ILE A 209 7.56 -17.82 -2.48
CA ILE A 209 7.65 -18.11 -1.04
C ILE A 209 6.66 -19.18 -0.57
N GLY A 210 5.73 -19.58 -1.41
CA GLY A 210 4.78 -20.68 -1.21
C GLY A 210 5.18 -21.89 -1.98
#